data_32eff993933af57d64d4651357498c6d
#
_entry.id   32eff993933af57d64d4651357498c6d
#
_cell.length_a   1.000
_cell.length_b   1.000
_cell.length_c   1.000
_cell.angle_alpha   90.00
_cell.angle_beta   90.00
_cell.angle_gamma   90.00
#
_symmetry.space_group_name_H-M   'P 1'
#
loop_
_entity.id
_entity.type
_entity.pdbx_description
1 polymer ?
#
loop_
_entity_poly.entity_id
_entity_poly.type
_entity_poly.pdbx_seq_one_letter_code
_entity_poly.pdbx_strand_id
1 'polypeptide(L)'
;MTRNFLGTPATAPGPLGPQMLRSTMMIRRDPLAFLAQMRDDYGDVVQFPIPRPATYLVASASATQQVLVGRPGGYDKDTIQYRSLSLVTGDGLLTATNDHWRGQRPVVQPAFHHSFLPAVGEVVAQETGWLIDRWGGLPAGAVVDVELAMMDLALRVVGRCLFADDLRGSTAALAHATLEALDVVIKRSRVPIAIPAAWPTPANRRLDRSMRALESAVERLMTQRNPEPGSTLLLDLILSQPDWSRRQMRDQIVTFLVAGHETAASAMTWALWLLARDPDRQVPPSGVSAANYARACAEEALRLFPPAWVISRNAVLADEIEGIEIPAGALVITSPFLLHRDSRYWPDPDRFDPGRFADRLAAAQRAAYLPFGAGPRLCIGRDFARWEMTQVIEQLLAAFEWSVVTPQPPMLPSVTLRPVGGLQLAISRR
;
A
#
# COMPACT_ATOMS: atom_id res chain seq x y z
N MET A 1 6.94 -28.05 27.54
CA MET A 1 7.11 -27.25 26.30
C MET A 1 6.83 -28.15 25.11
N THR A 2 5.71 -27.97 24.48
CA THR A 2 5.38 -28.65 23.23
C THR A 2 6.27 -28.10 22.12
N ARG A 3 7.02 -28.95 21.43
CA ARG A 3 7.83 -28.55 20.27
C ARG A 3 6.93 -28.51 19.04
N ASN A 4 6.91 -27.38 18.32
CA ASN A 4 6.35 -27.35 16.98
C ASN A 4 7.13 -28.26 16.03
N PHE A 5 6.49 -28.65 14.92
CA PHE A 5 7.18 -29.38 13.85
C PHE A 5 8.49 -28.66 13.47
N LEU A 6 9.65 -29.39 13.43
CA LEU A 6 10.99 -28.85 13.20
C LEU A 6 11.70 -28.23 14.42
N GLY A 7 11.21 -28.47 15.64
CA GLY A 7 12.00 -28.21 16.88
C GLY A 7 11.97 -26.75 17.37
N THR A 8 11.14 -25.88 16.82
CA THR A 8 10.94 -24.53 17.35
C THR A 8 10.08 -24.61 18.63
N PRO A 9 10.46 -23.97 19.75
CA PRO A 9 9.61 -23.88 20.91
C PRO A 9 8.29 -23.20 20.58
N ALA A 10 7.16 -23.78 21.00
CA ALA A 10 5.86 -23.13 20.89
C ALA A 10 5.71 -22.15 22.06
N THR A 11 5.61 -20.86 21.76
CA THR A 11 5.31 -19.78 22.73
C THR A 11 3.88 -19.28 22.61
N ALA A 12 3.22 -19.51 21.46
CA ALA A 12 1.85 -19.12 21.19
C ALA A 12 1.03 -20.29 20.58
N PRO A 13 -0.32 -20.22 20.63
CA PRO A 13 -1.18 -21.10 19.85
C PRO A 13 -0.89 -21.00 18.35
N GLY A 14 -1.16 -22.08 17.61
CA GLY A 14 -0.99 -22.05 16.17
C GLY A 14 -1.15 -23.41 15.51
N PRO A 15 -1.15 -23.49 14.17
CA PRO A 15 -1.31 -24.73 13.43
C PRO A 15 -0.11 -25.65 13.63
N LEU A 16 -0.36 -26.97 13.73
CA LEU A 16 0.69 -27.97 13.74
C LEU A 16 1.32 -28.16 12.34
N GLY A 17 2.53 -28.67 12.28
CA GLY A 17 3.29 -28.83 11.02
C GLY A 17 2.50 -29.49 9.87
N PRO A 18 1.79 -30.62 10.07
CA PRO A 18 0.95 -31.24 9.04
C PRO A 18 -0.20 -30.38 8.55
N GLN A 19 -0.80 -29.57 9.45
CA GLN A 19 -1.85 -28.59 9.08
C GLN A 19 -1.25 -27.48 8.21
N MET A 20 -0.05 -27.03 8.51
CA MET A 20 0.65 -25.99 7.73
C MET A 20 0.95 -26.43 6.29
N LEU A 21 1.21 -27.70 6.05
CA LEU A 21 1.36 -28.23 4.68
C LEU A 21 0.09 -28.06 3.84
N ARG A 22 -1.08 -28.30 4.43
CA ARG A 22 -2.38 -28.01 3.79
C ARG A 22 -2.58 -26.51 3.60
N SER A 23 -2.20 -25.72 4.58
CA SER A 23 -2.31 -24.25 4.56
C SER A 23 -1.40 -23.59 3.52
N THR A 24 -0.32 -24.21 3.10
CA THR A 24 0.59 -23.68 2.07
C THR A 24 -0.15 -23.39 0.75
N MET A 25 -1.09 -24.26 0.38
CA MET A 25 -1.92 -24.04 -0.81
C MET A 25 -2.87 -22.86 -0.61
N MET A 26 -3.47 -22.72 0.57
CA MET A 26 -4.36 -21.64 0.92
C MET A 26 -3.63 -20.29 0.98
N ILE A 27 -2.44 -20.23 1.59
CA ILE A 27 -1.58 -19.03 1.62
C ILE A 27 -1.28 -18.54 0.19
N ARG A 28 -1.07 -19.46 -0.76
CA ARG A 28 -0.79 -19.09 -2.15
C ARG A 28 -2.04 -18.62 -2.88
N ARG A 29 -3.19 -19.22 -2.61
CA ARG A 29 -4.45 -18.97 -3.30
C ARG A 29 -5.21 -17.78 -2.72
N ASP A 30 -5.31 -17.73 -1.40
CA ASP A 30 -6.04 -16.69 -0.66
C ASP A 30 -5.37 -16.42 0.70
N PRO A 31 -4.31 -15.61 0.74
CA PRO A 31 -3.64 -15.28 2.00
C PRO A 31 -4.50 -14.46 2.95
N LEU A 32 -5.50 -13.72 2.46
CA LEU A 32 -6.41 -12.95 3.32
C LEU A 32 -7.31 -13.87 4.14
N ALA A 33 -7.97 -14.82 3.47
CA ALA A 33 -8.78 -15.83 4.12
C ALA A 33 -7.94 -16.71 5.06
N PHE A 34 -6.70 -17.05 4.68
CA PHE A 34 -5.79 -17.77 5.55
C PHE A 34 -5.49 -17.04 6.85
N LEU A 35 -5.14 -15.75 6.79
CA LEU A 35 -4.87 -14.97 7.99
C LEU A 35 -6.11 -14.80 8.88
N ALA A 36 -7.30 -14.62 8.27
CA ALA A 36 -8.56 -14.55 9.00
C ALA A 36 -8.83 -15.85 9.75
N GLN A 37 -8.72 -16.99 9.06
CA GLN A 37 -8.89 -18.30 9.66
C GLN A 37 -7.92 -18.53 10.83
N MET A 38 -6.64 -18.15 10.68
CA MET A 38 -5.66 -18.32 11.74
C MET A 38 -6.03 -17.52 13.00
N ARG A 39 -6.51 -16.29 12.84
CA ARG A 39 -7.03 -15.49 13.97
C ARG A 39 -8.25 -16.16 14.61
N ASP A 40 -9.20 -16.61 13.80
CA ASP A 40 -10.46 -17.18 14.29
C ASP A 40 -10.26 -18.52 15.00
N ASP A 41 -9.29 -19.35 14.54
CA ASP A 41 -8.98 -20.66 15.13
C ASP A 41 -8.09 -20.57 16.38
N TYR A 42 -7.15 -19.62 16.44
CA TYR A 42 -6.07 -19.59 17.44
C TYR A 42 -6.00 -18.32 18.29
N GLY A 43 -6.77 -17.27 17.97
CA GLY A 43 -6.78 -16.00 18.70
C GLY A 43 -5.89 -14.92 18.11
N ASP A 44 -5.64 -13.88 18.90
CA ASP A 44 -5.02 -12.63 18.44
C ASP A 44 -3.50 -12.71 18.27
N VAL A 45 -2.84 -13.66 18.89
CA VAL A 45 -1.40 -13.91 18.68
C VAL A 45 -1.21 -15.36 18.28
N VAL A 46 -0.81 -15.59 17.04
CA VAL A 46 -0.69 -16.93 16.44
C VAL A 46 0.75 -17.19 16.02
N GLN A 47 1.32 -18.31 16.45
CA GLN A 47 2.64 -18.74 16.00
C GLN A 47 2.52 -19.73 14.84
N PHE A 48 3.16 -19.42 13.71
CA PHE A 48 3.28 -20.38 12.61
C PHE A 48 4.43 -21.34 12.83
N PRO A 49 4.29 -22.63 12.43
CA PRO A 49 5.32 -23.66 12.59
C PRO A 49 6.45 -23.49 11.55
N ILE A 50 6.98 -22.27 11.41
CA ILE A 50 8.12 -21.94 10.56
C ILE A 50 9.35 -21.92 11.46
N PRO A 51 10.39 -22.74 11.13
CA PRO A 51 11.49 -22.94 12.06
C PRO A 51 12.40 -21.73 12.23
N ARG A 52 12.63 -20.96 11.17
CA ARG A 52 13.49 -19.76 11.19
C ARG A 52 13.12 -18.79 10.06
N PRO A 53 12.85 -17.51 10.38
CA PRO A 53 12.63 -16.99 11.74
C PRO A 53 11.32 -17.51 12.34
N ALA A 54 11.23 -17.58 13.68
CA ALA A 54 9.95 -17.78 14.35
C ALA A 54 8.97 -16.70 13.84
N THR A 55 7.76 -17.10 13.43
CA THR A 55 6.84 -16.22 12.74
C THR A 55 5.52 -16.13 13.49
N TYR A 56 5.06 -14.91 13.75
CA TYR A 56 3.83 -14.61 14.48
C TYR A 56 2.90 -13.75 13.68
N LEU A 57 1.60 -14.07 13.74
CA LEU A 57 0.53 -13.14 13.37
C LEU A 57 0.06 -12.43 14.65
N VAL A 58 -0.09 -11.12 14.57
CA VAL A 58 -0.66 -10.27 15.61
C VAL A 58 -1.90 -9.59 15.04
N ALA A 59 -3.07 -9.89 15.61
CA ALA A 59 -4.37 -9.55 15.04
C ALA A 59 -5.26 -8.65 15.94
N SER A 60 -4.80 -8.27 17.15
CA SER A 60 -5.48 -7.26 17.97
C SER A 60 -4.93 -5.84 17.71
N ALA A 61 -5.76 -4.81 17.96
CA ALA A 61 -5.33 -3.42 17.83
C ALA A 61 -4.26 -3.06 18.88
N SER A 62 -4.39 -3.53 20.13
CA SER A 62 -3.44 -3.30 21.23
C SER A 62 -2.05 -3.87 20.89
N ALA A 63 -2.00 -5.12 20.51
CA ALA A 63 -0.76 -5.80 20.15
C ALA A 63 -0.12 -5.19 18.88
N THR A 64 -0.93 -4.82 17.89
CA THR A 64 -0.43 -4.12 16.69
C THR A 64 0.16 -2.75 17.04
N GLN A 65 -0.49 -1.98 17.91
CA GLN A 65 0.05 -0.70 18.39
C GLN A 65 1.36 -0.90 19.16
N GLN A 66 1.48 -1.94 19.99
CA GLN A 66 2.73 -2.28 20.67
C GLN A 66 3.87 -2.51 19.68
N VAL A 67 3.65 -3.30 18.63
CA VAL A 67 4.65 -3.62 17.59
C VAL A 67 5.04 -2.39 16.76
N LEU A 68 4.07 -1.53 16.40
CA LEU A 68 4.32 -0.43 15.48
C LEU A 68 4.75 0.88 16.18
N VAL A 69 4.32 1.07 17.43
CA VAL A 69 4.47 2.35 18.17
C VAL A 69 5.22 2.17 19.50
N GLY A 70 4.98 1.07 20.22
CA GLY A 70 5.28 0.95 21.64
C GLY A 70 6.77 0.89 22.01
N ARG A 71 7.65 0.40 21.16
CA ARG A 71 9.10 0.28 21.43
C ARG A 71 9.95 0.88 20.32
N PRO A 72 10.42 2.11 20.44
CA PRO A 72 11.36 2.70 19.48
C PRO A 72 12.61 1.83 19.32
N GLY A 73 12.89 1.36 18.10
CA GLY A 73 14.03 0.50 17.80
C GLY A 73 13.86 -0.99 18.16
N GLY A 74 12.80 -1.39 18.86
CA GLY A 74 12.51 -2.80 19.18
C GLY A 74 12.09 -3.64 17.97
N TYR A 75 11.63 -2.98 16.93
CA TYR A 75 11.20 -3.59 15.67
C TYR A 75 11.76 -2.86 14.47
N ASP A 76 12.12 -3.61 13.42
CA ASP A 76 12.57 -3.01 12.17
C ASP A 76 11.97 -3.69 10.93
N LYS A 77 12.36 -3.23 9.73
CA LYS A 77 11.87 -3.74 8.44
C LYS A 77 12.76 -4.82 7.82
N ASP A 78 13.75 -5.34 8.52
CA ASP A 78 14.59 -6.41 7.98
C ASP A 78 13.84 -7.76 7.94
N THR A 79 12.86 -7.85 7.08
CA THR A 79 12.01 -9.03 6.87
C THR A 79 12.14 -9.56 5.46
N ILE A 80 11.72 -10.81 5.24
CA ILE A 80 11.75 -11.43 3.91
C ILE A 80 10.92 -10.63 2.88
N GLN A 81 9.82 -10.00 3.32
CA GLN A 81 8.97 -9.19 2.46
C GLN A 81 9.69 -7.93 1.98
N TYR A 82 10.30 -7.19 2.90
CA TYR A 82 11.04 -5.96 2.54
C TYR A 82 12.35 -6.26 1.81
N ARG A 83 13.05 -7.34 2.15
CA ARG A 83 14.21 -7.81 1.36
C ARG A 83 13.82 -8.18 -0.08
N SER A 84 12.65 -8.78 -0.27
CA SER A 84 12.15 -9.06 -1.61
C SER A 84 11.79 -7.78 -2.36
N LEU A 85 11.14 -6.83 -1.68
CA LEU A 85 10.76 -5.54 -2.26
C LEU A 85 12.01 -4.70 -2.61
N SER A 86 13.09 -4.79 -1.84
CA SER A 86 14.35 -4.09 -2.12
C SER A 86 15.04 -4.52 -3.42
N LEU A 87 14.65 -5.65 -4.02
CA LEU A 87 15.09 -6.00 -5.37
C LEU A 87 14.64 -4.98 -6.42
N VAL A 88 13.55 -4.25 -6.15
CA VAL A 88 13.03 -3.18 -7.01
C VAL A 88 13.43 -1.82 -6.47
N THR A 89 13.11 -1.53 -5.21
CA THR A 89 13.28 -0.20 -4.61
C THR A 89 14.69 0.08 -4.07
N GLY A 90 15.56 -0.93 -4.04
CA GLY A 90 16.86 -0.82 -3.39
C GLY A 90 16.72 -0.56 -1.88
N ASP A 91 17.63 0.21 -1.30
CA ASP A 91 17.65 0.61 0.11
C ASP A 91 17.04 2.02 0.30
N GLY A 92 15.91 2.27 -0.34
CA GLY A 92 15.16 3.52 -0.18
C GLY A 92 14.29 3.53 1.08
N LEU A 93 13.66 4.66 1.37
CA LEU A 93 12.92 4.95 2.61
C LEU A 93 11.90 3.85 2.99
N LEU A 94 11.27 3.20 2.01
CA LEU A 94 10.27 2.17 2.24
C LEU A 94 10.88 0.90 2.83
N THR A 95 12.04 0.46 2.33
CA THR A 95 12.68 -0.82 2.65
C THR A 95 13.84 -0.70 3.63
N ALA A 96 14.37 0.51 3.84
CA ALA A 96 15.52 0.79 4.70
C ALA A 96 15.33 0.28 6.13
N THR A 97 16.37 -0.33 6.69
CA THR A 97 16.48 -0.67 8.11
C THR A 97 16.44 0.58 8.99
N ASN A 98 16.35 0.41 10.31
CA ASN A 98 16.18 1.55 11.22
C ASN A 98 17.30 2.58 11.11
N ASP A 99 18.54 2.17 10.94
CA ASP A 99 19.69 3.07 10.91
C ASP A 99 19.71 3.91 9.62
N HIS A 100 19.55 3.27 8.46
CA HIS A 100 19.47 3.97 7.18
C HIS A 100 18.25 4.89 7.12
N TRP A 101 17.10 4.42 7.60
CA TRP A 101 15.88 5.21 7.62
C TRP A 101 16.00 6.49 8.45
N ARG A 102 16.68 6.45 9.61
CA ARG A 102 16.89 7.64 10.45
C ARG A 102 17.66 8.75 9.72
N GLY A 103 18.59 8.37 8.84
CA GLY A 103 19.31 9.31 7.99
C GLY A 103 18.49 9.81 6.80
N GLN A 104 17.67 8.96 6.20
CA GLN A 104 16.92 9.26 4.99
C GLN A 104 15.65 10.08 5.25
N ARG A 105 14.89 9.74 6.31
CA ARG A 105 13.58 10.34 6.59
C ARG A 105 13.60 11.87 6.74
N PRO A 106 14.52 12.47 7.52
CA PRO A 106 14.59 13.92 7.67
C PRO A 106 14.87 14.66 6.36
N VAL A 107 15.64 14.07 5.45
CA VAL A 107 16.01 14.65 4.15
C VAL A 107 14.78 14.84 3.28
N VAL A 108 13.94 13.82 3.17
CA VAL A 108 12.81 13.80 2.23
C VAL A 108 11.50 14.32 2.83
N GLN A 109 11.44 14.44 4.16
CA GLN A 109 10.22 14.86 4.86
C GLN A 109 9.70 16.26 4.48
N PRO A 110 10.55 17.28 4.21
CA PRO A 110 10.10 18.60 3.81
C PRO A 110 9.19 18.57 2.56
N ALA A 111 9.40 17.66 1.61
CA ALA A 111 8.57 17.52 0.41
C ALA A 111 7.10 17.11 0.72
N PHE A 112 6.82 16.66 1.93
CA PHE A 112 5.49 16.20 2.35
C PHE A 112 4.88 17.09 3.43
N HIS A 113 5.40 18.31 3.59
CA HIS A 113 4.84 19.25 4.56
C HIS A 113 3.45 19.75 4.10
N HIS A 114 2.54 19.93 5.04
CA HIS A 114 1.15 20.29 4.75
C HIS A 114 0.98 21.61 3.96
N SER A 115 1.97 22.52 4.01
CA SER A 115 1.95 23.75 3.23
C SER A 115 1.96 23.52 1.71
N PHE A 116 2.33 22.34 1.23
CA PHE A 116 2.34 21.99 -0.19
C PHE A 116 1.00 21.41 -0.69
N LEU A 117 0.10 21.04 0.20
CA LEU A 117 -1.17 20.43 -0.18
C LEU A 117 -2.01 21.28 -1.14
N PRO A 118 -2.07 22.62 -1.04
CA PRO A 118 -2.76 23.44 -2.04
C PRO A 118 -2.19 23.27 -3.46
N ALA A 119 -0.86 23.32 -3.62
CA ALA A 119 -0.21 23.12 -4.92
C ALA A 119 -0.42 21.68 -5.45
N VAL A 120 -0.39 20.68 -4.58
CA VAL A 120 -0.78 19.31 -4.94
C VAL A 120 -2.22 19.27 -5.44
N GLY A 121 -3.14 20.00 -4.78
CA GLY A 121 -4.53 20.08 -5.18
C GLY A 121 -4.72 20.66 -6.58
N GLU A 122 -3.95 21.66 -6.97
CA GLU A 122 -3.99 22.25 -8.33
C GLU A 122 -3.58 21.21 -9.38
N VAL A 123 -2.51 20.44 -9.12
CA VAL A 123 -2.07 19.39 -10.03
C VAL A 123 -3.11 18.28 -10.12
N VAL A 124 -3.64 17.82 -9.00
CA VAL A 124 -4.71 16.79 -8.97
C VAL A 124 -5.92 17.25 -9.75
N ALA A 125 -6.36 18.50 -9.56
CA ALA A 125 -7.51 19.06 -10.29
C ALA A 125 -7.28 19.06 -11.81
N GLN A 126 -6.08 19.44 -12.25
CA GLN A 126 -5.73 19.48 -13.68
C GLN A 126 -5.68 18.08 -14.30
N GLU A 127 -5.03 17.11 -13.63
CA GLU A 127 -4.93 15.75 -14.16
C GLU A 127 -6.28 15.02 -14.11
N THR A 128 -7.10 15.26 -13.08
CA THR A 128 -8.47 14.73 -13.02
C THR A 128 -9.35 15.36 -14.07
N GLY A 129 -9.24 16.68 -14.31
CA GLY A 129 -9.94 17.39 -15.36
C GLY A 129 -9.64 16.81 -16.75
N TRP A 130 -8.36 16.54 -17.03
CA TRP A 130 -7.96 15.87 -18.27
C TRP A 130 -8.63 14.48 -18.42
N LEU A 131 -8.73 13.70 -17.35
CA LEU A 131 -9.40 12.40 -17.38
C LEU A 131 -10.91 12.55 -17.61
N ILE A 132 -11.54 13.55 -16.97
CA ILE A 132 -12.97 13.88 -17.14
C ILE A 132 -13.26 14.27 -18.60
N ASP A 133 -12.43 15.11 -19.21
CA ASP A 133 -12.60 15.53 -20.60
C ASP A 133 -12.48 14.34 -21.55
N ARG A 134 -11.48 13.47 -21.31
CA ARG A 134 -11.26 12.24 -22.09
C ARG A 134 -12.45 11.30 -22.03
N TRP A 135 -13.01 11.09 -20.83
CA TRP A 135 -14.16 10.21 -20.62
C TRP A 135 -15.49 10.86 -21.01
N GLY A 136 -15.57 12.19 -20.89
CA GLY A 136 -16.74 12.97 -21.27
C GLY A 136 -17.07 12.91 -22.78
N GLY A 137 -16.09 12.56 -23.61
CA GLY A 137 -16.28 12.28 -25.03
C GLY A 137 -16.82 10.89 -25.38
N LEU A 138 -16.95 10.00 -24.38
CA LEU A 138 -17.45 8.65 -24.60
C LEU A 138 -18.99 8.60 -24.56
N PRO A 139 -19.63 7.65 -25.23
CA PRO A 139 -21.09 7.48 -25.16
C PRO A 139 -21.53 7.07 -23.76
N ALA A 140 -22.79 7.38 -23.40
CA ALA A 140 -23.37 6.95 -22.14
C ALA A 140 -23.33 5.41 -22.01
N GLY A 141 -22.97 4.92 -20.83
CA GLY A 141 -22.78 3.49 -20.57
C GLY A 141 -21.46 2.92 -21.12
N ALA A 142 -20.55 3.76 -21.61
CA ALA A 142 -19.23 3.30 -22.03
C ALA A 142 -18.48 2.62 -20.90
N VAL A 143 -17.84 1.48 -21.20
CA VAL A 143 -17.05 0.72 -20.24
C VAL A 143 -15.61 1.22 -20.26
N VAL A 144 -15.09 1.56 -19.08
CA VAL A 144 -13.71 2.04 -18.87
C VAL A 144 -12.98 1.16 -17.88
N ASP A 145 -11.68 0.98 -18.10
CA ASP A 145 -10.81 0.32 -17.13
C ASP A 145 -10.36 1.36 -16.10
N VAL A 146 -10.98 1.29 -14.91
CA VAL A 146 -10.75 2.24 -13.82
C VAL A 146 -9.40 2.01 -13.17
N GLU A 147 -8.93 0.76 -13.06
CA GLU A 147 -7.62 0.47 -12.46
C GLU A 147 -6.50 1.12 -13.29
N LEU A 148 -6.50 0.89 -14.59
CA LEU A 148 -5.50 1.51 -15.48
C LEU A 148 -5.58 3.04 -15.48
N ALA A 149 -6.79 3.61 -15.44
CA ALA A 149 -6.96 5.05 -15.41
C ALA A 149 -6.45 5.67 -14.10
N MET A 150 -6.74 5.06 -12.95
CA MET A 150 -6.24 5.53 -11.65
C MET A 150 -4.73 5.36 -11.53
N MET A 151 -4.14 4.32 -12.12
CA MET A 151 -2.70 4.14 -12.19
C MET A 151 -2.01 5.24 -13.01
N ASP A 152 -2.55 5.56 -14.18
CA ASP A 152 -2.05 6.66 -15.04
C ASP A 152 -2.17 8.01 -14.33
N LEU A 153 -3.34 8.30 -13.73
CA LEU A 153 -3.60 9.52 -12.98
C LEU A 153 -2.62 9.69 -11.81
N ALA A 154 -2.52 8.71 -10.94
CA ALA A 154 -1.66 8.78 -9.76
C ALA A 154 -0.18 8.92 -10.13
N LEU A 155 0.28 8.25 -11.20
CA LEU A 155 1.66 8.39 -11.66
C LEU A 155 1.94 9.80 -12.20
N ARG A 156 0.99 10.42 -12.91
CA ARG A 156 1.10 11.82 -13.37
C ARG A 156 1.15 12.80 -12.20
N VAL A 157 0.27 12.61 -11.22
CA VAL A 157 0.25 13.43 -10.00
C VAL A 157 1.58 13.34 -9.27
N VAL A 158 2.09 12.13 -9.03
CA VAL A 158 3.40 11.90 -8.40
C VAL A 158 4.54 12.50 -9.22
N GLY A 159 4.54 12.30 -10.54
CA GLY A 159 5.54 12.86 -11.46
C GLY A 159 5.63 14.38 -11.34
N ARG A 160 4.50 15.05 -11.44
CA ARG A 160 4.45 16.52 -11.38
C ARG A 160 4.73 17.09 -10.00
N CYS A 161 4.15 16.48 -8.94
CA CYS A 161 4.27 17.01 -7.58
C CYS A 161 5.62 16.72 -6.92
N LEU A 162 6.22 15.55 -7.17
CA LEU A 162 7.43 15.13 -6.47
C LEU A 162 8.69 15.25 -7.32
N PHE A 163 8.55 15.21 -8.65
CA PHE A 163 9.70 15.18 -9.56
C PHE A 163 9.70 16.34 -10.57
N ALA A 164 8.67 17.20 -10.57
CA ALA A 164 8.48 18.27 -11.56
C ALA A 164 8.57 17.77 -13.02
N ASP A 165 8.18 16.53 -13.25
CA ASP A 165 8.22 15.87 -14.56
C ASP A 165 6.81 15.47 -14.98
N ASP A 166 6.44 15.88 -16.18
CA ASP A 166 5.20 15.48 -16.80
C ASP A 166 5.36 14.11 -17.47
N LEU A 167 5.54 13.05 -16.77
CA LEU A 167 5.80 11.69 -17.27
C LEU A 167 4.93 11.23 -18.47
N ARG A 168 4.25 12.19 -19.19
CA ARG A 168 3.41 11.95 -20.37
C ARG A 168 4.18 11.23 -21.46
N GLY A 169 3.57 10.18 -21.99
CA GLY A 169 4.19 9.32 -23.00
C GLY A 169 5.01 8.14 -22.45
N SER A 170 5.41 8.17 -21.18
CA SER A 170 6.09 7.04 -20.51
C SER A 170 5.31 6.44 -19.34
N THR A 171 4.23 7.10 -18.88
CA THR A 171 3.44 6.70 -17.71
C THR A 171 2.90 5.27 -17.80
N ALA A 172 2.24 4.92 -18.89
CA ALA A 172 1.68 3.58 -19.05
C ALA A 172 2.76 2.49 -19.05
N ALA A 173 3.88 2.73 -19.74
CA ALA A 173 5.01 1.78 -19.79
C ALA A 173 5.68 1.67 -18.42
N LEU A 174 5.85 2.77 -17.69
CA LEU A 174 6.47 2.79 -16.37
C LEU A 174 5.56 2.15 -15.30
N ALA A 175 4.26 2.44 -15.32
CA ALA A 175 3.28 1.79 -14.46
C ALA A 175 3.27 0.26 -14.70
N HIS A 176 3.21 -0.17 -15.95
CA HIS A 176 3.24 -1.59 -16.32
C HIS A 176 4.55 -2.26 -15.87
N ALA A 177 5.70 -1.63 -16.10
CA ALA A 177 7.00 -2.15 -15.66
C ALA A 177 7.06 -2.29 -14.13
N THR A 178 6.54 -1.30 -13.41
CA THR A 178 6.47 -1.35 -11.93
C THR A 178 5.63 -2.53 -11.46
N LEU A 179 4.41 -2.68 -12.00
CA LEU A 179 3.51 -3.77 -11.63
C LEU A 179 4.09 -5.16 -11.93
N GLU A 180 4.71 -5.33 -13.10
CA GLU A 180 5.40 -6.58 -13.44
C GLU A 180 6.55 -6.90 -12.49
N ALA A 181 7.37 -5.90 -12.15
CA ALA A 181 8.49 -6.08 -11.21
C ALA A 181 7.97 -6.51 -9.83
N LEU A 182 6.95 -5.84 -9.32
CA LEU A 182 6.35 -6.14 -8.01
C LEU A 182 5.67 -7.50 -7.98
N ASP A 183 4.97 -7.89 -9.05
CA ASP A 183 4.34 -9.22 -9.15
C ASP A 183 5.39 -10.36 -9.10
N VAL A 184 6.50 -10.20 -9.83
CA VAL A 184 7.60 -11.17 -9.77
C VAL A 184 8.18 -11.27 -8.36
N VAL A 185 8.40 -10.12 -7.70
CA VAL A 185 8.96 -10.05 -6.34
C VAL A 185 8.05 -10.75 -5.32
N ILE A 186 6.74 -10.49 -5.38
CA ILE A 186 5.77 -11.12 -4.46
C ILE A 186 5.69 -12.63 -4.70
N LYS A 187 5.66 -13.07 -5.94
CA LYS A 187 5.67 -14.52 -6.25
C LYS A 187 6.93 -15.20 -5.69
N ARG A 188 8.07 -14.51 -5.72
CA ARG A 188 9.32 -15.01 -5.10
C ARG A 188 9.25 -15.07 -3.58
N SER A 189 8.67 -14.08 -2.92
CA SER A 189 8.57 -14.04 -1.45
C SER A 189 7.66 -15.13 -0.86
N ARG A 190 6.80 -15.73 -1.69
CA ARG A 190 5.86 -16.81 -1.30
C ARG A 190 6.38 -18.23 -1.53
N VAL A 191 7.59 -18.39 -2.04
CA VAL A 191 8.19 -19.71 -2.25
C VAL A 191 9.28 -19.97 -1.19
N PRO A 192 9.33 -21.18 -0.59
CA PRO A 192 10.31 -21.50 0.46
C PRO A 192 11.76 -21.45 -0.03
N ILE A 193 11.98 -21.76 -1.30
CA ILE A 193 13.30 -21.73 -1.94
C ILE A 193 13.22 -20.81 -3.16
N ALA A 194 13.76 -19.60 -3.02
CA ALA A 194 13.80 -18.66 -4.11
C ALA A 194 14.86 -19.08 -5.16
N ILE A 195 14.47 -19.14 -6.42
CA ILE A 195 15.41 -19.33 -7.53
C ILE A 195 16.36 -18.12 -7.58
N PRO A 196 17.69 -18.31 -7.67
CA PRO A 196 18.64 -17.21 -7.75
C PRO A 196 18.28 -16.22 -8.85
N ALA A 197 18.44 -14.91 -8.58
CA ALA A 197 18.09 -13.85 -9.53
C ALA A 197 18.92 -13.96 -10.84
N ALA A 198 20.15 -14.47 -10.76
CA ALA A 198 21.04 -14.65 -11.91
C ALA A 198 20.58 -15.76 -12.91
N TRP A 199 19.63 -16.62 -12.53
CA TRP A 199 19.16 -17.66 -13.44
C TRP A 199 18.20 -17.08 -14.48
N PRO A 200 18.36 -17.38 -15.79
CA PRO A 200 17.59 -16.77 -16.86
C PRO A 200 16.17 -17.38 -17.02
N THR A 201 15.41 -17.39 -15.91
CA THR A 201 14.01 -17.82 -15.94
C THR A 201 13.12 -16.78 -16.63
N PRO A 202 11.95 -17.16 -17.18
CA PRO A 202 11.01 -16.18 -17.74
C PRO A 202 10.61 -15.07 -16.75
N ALA A 203 10.49 -15.41 -15.47
CA ALA A 203 10.18 -14.45 -14.41
C ALA A 203 11.35 -13.47 -14.18
N ASN A 204 12.59 -13.97 -14.08
CA ASN A 204 13.76 -13.11 -13.91
C ASN A 204 13.99 -12.21 -15.14
N ARG A 205 13.80 -12.74 -16.37
CA ARG A 205 13.90 -11.92 -17.59
C ARG A 205 12.83 -10.81 -17.65
N ARG A 206 11.62 -11.07 -17.12
CA ARG A 206 10.59 -10.02 -16.98
C ARG A 206 11.03 -8.97 -15.98
N LEU A 207 11.47 -9.38 -14.79
CA LEU A 207 12.01 -8.47 -13.78
C LEU A 207 13.12 -7.59 -14.34
N ASP A 208 14.10 -8.18 -15.04
CA ASP A 208 15.23 -7.43 -15.63
C ASP A 208 14.78 -6.41 -16.69
N ARG A 209 13.76 -6.72 -17.49
CA ARG A 209 13.19 -5.74 -18.45
C ARG A 209 12.50 -4.59 -17.74
N SER A 210 11.69 -4.91 -16.75
CA SER A 210 10.98 -3.91 -15.95
C SER A 210 11.94 -3.02 -15.17
N MET A 211 12.99 -3.61 -14.60
CA MET A 211 14.05 -2.85 -13.91
C MET A 211 14.79 -1.90 -14.85
N ARG A 212 15.14 -2.35 -16.07
CA ARG A 212 15.78 -1.44 -17.06
C ARG A 212 14.88 -0.27 -17.45
N ALA A 213 13.56 -0.48 -17.56
CA ALA A 213 12.63 0.61 -17.85
C ALA A 213 12.58 1.62 -16.70
N LEU A 214 12.49 1.14 -15.46
CA LEU A 214 12.55 1.98 -14.25
C LEU A 214 13.87 2.75 -14.17
N GLU A 215 15.01 2.08 -14.36
CA GLU A 215 16.33 2.69 -14.33
C GLU A 215 16.51 3.77 -15.39
N SER A 216 16.01 3.53 -16.62
CA SER A 216 16.05 4.54 -17.68
C SER A 216 15.22 5.78 -17.35
N ALA A 217 14.06 5.62 -16.71
CA ALA A 217 13.23 6.73 -16.29
C ALA A 217 13.90 7.54 -15.16
N VAL A 218 14.45 6.85 -14.16
CA VAL A 218 15.16 7.48 -13.04
C VAL A 218 16.40 8.22 -13.51
N GLU A 219 17.18 7.62 -14.43
CA GLU A 219 18.36 8.24 -15.01
C GLU A 219 18.02 9.54 -15.75
N ARG A 220 16.91 9.56 -16.49
CA ARG A 220 16.43 10.81 -17.12
C ARG A 220 16.11 11.88 -16.07
N LEU A 221 15.35 11.54 -15.03
CA LEU A 221 15.03 12.47 -13.93
C LEU A 221 16.28 13.04 -13.29
N MET A 222 17.28 12.20 -13.02
CA MET A 222 18.53 12.61 -12.39
C MET A 222 19.44 13.47 -13.28
N THR A 223 19.36 13.30 -14.60
CA THR A 223 20.23 14.01 -15.55
C THR A 223 19.62 15.28 -16.12
N GLN A 224 18.29 15.35 -16.19
CA GLN A 224 17.59 16.51 -16.75
C GLN A 224 17.30 17.60 -15.72
N ARG A 225 17.45 17.30 -14.42
CA ARG A 225 17.17 18.24 -13.33
C ARG A 225 18.44 18.79 -12.72
N ASN A 226 18.54 20.11 -12.70
CA ASN A 226 19.49 20.84 -11.86
C ASN A 226 18.76 21.25 -10.57
N PRO A 227 19.15 20.76 -9.38
CA PRO A 227 18.46 21.06 -8.15
C PRO A 227 18.54 22.55 -7.81
N GLU A 228 17.42 23.13 -7.38
CA GLU A 228 17.34 24.54 -7.01
C GLU A 228 17.68 24.70 -5.51
N PRO A 229 18.59 25.61 -5.14
CA PRO A 229 18.88 25.90 -3.73
C PRO A 229 17.65 26.31 -2.95
N GLY A 230 17.40 25.66 -1.80
CA GLY A 230 16.23 25.94 -0.96
C GLY A 230 14.91 25.37 -1.46
N SER A 231 14.92 24.63 -2.56
CA SER A 231 13.74 23.90 -3.06
C SER A 231 13.31 22.81 -2.04
N THR A 232 12.01 22.60 -1.96
CA THR A 232 11.38 21.53 -1.19
C THR A 232 10.78 20.44 -2.10
N LEU A 233 11.01 20.54 -3.41
CA LEU A 233 10.68 19.49 -4.34
C LEU A 233 11.48 18.22 -3.98
N LEU A 234 10.83 17.07 -3.95
CA LEU A 234 11.47 15.83 -3.52
C LEU A 234 12.74 15.51 -4.34
N LEU A 235 12.66 15.67 -5.67
CA LEU A 235 13.81 15.41 -6.54
C LEU A 235 15.00 16.31 -6.21
N ASP A 236 14.77 17.59 -5.97
CA ASP A 236 15.81 18.55 -5.60
C ASP A 236 16.43 18.19 -4.24
N LEU A 237 15.61 17.83 -3.26
CA LEU A 237 16.09 17.38 -1.95
C LEU A 237 16.99 16.15 -2.05
N ILE A 238 16.64 15.19 -2.91
CA ILE A 238 17.44 13.98 -3.14
C ILE A 238 18.74 14.32 -3.84
N LEU A 239 18.70 15.10 -4.94
CA LEU A 239 19.86 15.42 -5.75
C LEU A 239 20.86 16.37 -5.05
N SER A 240 20.39 17.15 -4.07
CA SER A 240 21.22 18.08 -3.29
C SER A 240 21.99 17.42 -2.13
N GLN A 241 21.86 16.09 -1.93
CA GLN A 241 22.55 15.41 -0.84
C GLN A 241 24.01 15.10 -1.20
N PRO A 242 25.00 15.78 -0.59
CA PRO A 242 26.42 15.61 -0.97
C PRO A 242 26.96 14.23 -0.57
N ASP A 243 26.42 13.65 0.50
CA ASP A 243 26.89 12.37 1.05
C ASP A 243 26.18 11.16 0.45
N TRP A 244 25.15 11.37 -0.40
CA TRP A 244 24.46 10.25 -1.03
C TRP A 244 25.13 9.85 -2.34
N SER A 245 25.43 8.56 -2.44
CA SER A 245 25.84 7.98 -3.71
C SER A 245 24.71 8.04 -4.74
N ARG A 246 25.08 8.01 -6.04
CA ARG A 246 24.11 7.95 -7.14
C ARG A 246 23.11 6.78 -6.96
N ARG A 247 23.56 5.65 -6.41
CA ARG A 247 22.71 4.51 -6.09
C ARG A 247 21.67 4.84 -5.01
N GLN A 248 22.06 5.51 -3.93
CA GLN A 248 21.13 5.92 -2.87
C GLN A 248 20.10 6.91 -3.41
N MET A 249 20.50 7.88 -4.22
CA MET A 249 19.57 8.81 -4.90
C MET A 249 18.57 8.05 -5.79
N ARG A 250 19.06 7.13 -6.62
CA ARG A 250 18.23 6.24 -7.46
C ARG A 250 17.23 5.46 -6.63
N ASP A 251 17.65 4.85 -5.52
CA ASP A 251 16.81 4.01 -4.67
C ASP A 251 15.69 4.82 -4.02
N GLN A 252 15.95 6.08 -3.65
CA GLN A 252 14.89 6.98 -3.18
C GLN A 252 13.89 7.31 -4.29
N ILE A 253 14.35 7.71 -5.47
CA ILE A 253 13.47 8.07 -6.59
C ILE A 253 12.56 6.89 -6.96
N VAL A 254 13.13 5.67 -7.12
CA VAL A 254 12.34 4.46 -7.39
C VAL A 254 11.34 4.19 -6.27
N THR A 255 11.77 4.34 -5.00
CA THR A 255 10.89 4.14 -3.85
C THR A 255 9.66 5.04 -3.93
N PHE A 256 9.82 6.33 -4.19
CA PHE A 256 8.70 7.26 -4.24
C PHE A 256 7.85 7.11 -5.50
N LEU A 257 8.44 6.77 -6.64
CA LEU A 257 7.69 6.40 -7.84
C LEU A 257 6.79 5.18 -7.60
N VAL A 258 7.34 4.12 -7.00
CA VAL A 258 6.59 2.88 -6.74
C VAL A 258 5.54 3.10 -5.65
N ALA A 259 5.92 3.65 -4.50
CA ALA A 259 5.05 3.78 -3.35
C ALA A 259 3.94 4.81 -3.54
N GLY A 260 4.19 5.88 -4.32
CA GLY A 260 3.27 6.99 -4.46
C GLY A 260 2.09 6.68 -5.39
N HIS A 261 2.32 5.98 -6.51
CA HIS A 261 1.24 5.82 -7.50
C HIS A 261 0.41 4.55 -7.28
N GLU A 262 1.01 3.40 -7.00
CA GLU A 262 0.29 2.12 -6.93
C GLU A 262 -0.70 2.09 -5.76
N THR A 263 -0.31 2.64 -4.62
CA THR A 263 -1.15 2.64 -3.42
C THR A 263 -2.38 3.55 -3.55
N ALA A 264 -2.19 4.78 -4.03
CA ALA A 264 -3.28 5.72 -4.26
C ALA A 264 -4.23 5.21 -5.36
N ALA A 265 -3.68 4.71 -6.47
CA ALA A 265 -4.47 4.14 -7.57
C ALA A 265 -5.34 2.97 -7.09
N SER A 266 -4.77 2.02 -6.33
CA SER A 266 -5.53 0.90 -5.76
C SER A 266 -6.68 1.38 -4.89
N ALA A 267 -6.42 2.33 -3.99
CA ALA A 267 -7.44 2.85 -3.09
C ALA A 267 -8.57 3.58 -3.85
N MET A 268 -8.23 4.41 -4.86
CA MET A 268 -9.22 5.09 -5.71
C MET A 268 -10.02 4.11 -6.56
N THR A 269 -9.40 3.08 -7.09
CA THR A 269 -10.05 2.01 -7.85
C THR A 269 -11.14 1.32 -7.01
N TRP A 270 -10.81 0.91 -5.80
CA TRP A 270 -11.77 0.29 -4.89
C TRP A 270 -12.85 1.26 -4.42
N ALA A 271 -12.52 2.54 -4.20
CA ALA A 271 -13.50 3.56 -3.83
C ALA A 271 -14.57 3.75 -4.91
N LEU A 272 -14.15 3.86 -6.17
CA LEU A 272 -15.08 4.01 -7.30
C LEU A 272 -15.93 2.74 -7.52
N TRP A 273 -15.37 1.54 -7.31
CA TRP A 273 -16.15 0.31 -7.37
C TRP A 273 -17.19 0.22 -6.25
N LEU A 274 -16.84 0.59 -5.03
CA LEU A 274 -17.77 0.62 -3.90
C LEU A 274 -18.93 1.58 -4.15
N LEU A 275 -18.64 2.75 -4.72
CA LEU A 275 -19.63 3.75 -5.10
C LEU A 275 -20.51 3.26 -6.26
N ALA A 276 -19.92 2.59 -7.25
CA ALA A 276 -20.66 2.05 -8.39
C ALA A 276 -21.63 0.92 -7.99
N ARG A 277 -21.35 0.18 -6.92
CA ARG A 277 -22.22 -0.89 -6.38
C ARG A 277 -23.46 -0.36 -5.68
N ASP A 278 -23.42 0.87 -5.20
CA ASP A 278 -24.51 1.48 -4.42
C ASP A 278 -24.82 2.86 -5.05
N PRO A 279 -25.75 2.92 -6.02
CA PRO A 279 -26.09 4.15 -6.71
C PRO A 279 -26.53 5.28 -5.77
N ASP A 280 -27.21 4.96 -4.66
CA ASP A 280 -27.65 5.95 -3.67
C ASP A 280 -26.47 6.63 -2.96
N ARG A 281 -25.30 5.98 -2.98
CA ARG A 281 -24.05 6.49 -2.40
C ARG A 281 -23.23 7.34 -3.38
N GLN A 282 -23.68 7.53 -4.60
CA GLN A 282 -22.99 8.41 -5.57
C GLN A 282 -23.41 9.88 -5.42
N VAL A 283 -24.31 10.17 -4.51
CA VAL A 283 -24.75 11.53 -4.19
C VAL A 283 -24.46 11.80 -2.71
N PRO A 284 -23.84 12.95 -2.39
CA PRO A 284 -23.64 13.34 -1.00
C PRO A 284 -24.97 13.43 -0.25
N PRO A 285 -25.06 12.95 1.01
CA PRO A 285 -26.24 13.16 1.84
C PRO A 285 -26.54 14.65 2.02
N SER A 286 -27.83 14.98 2.22
CA SER A 286 -28.26 16.37 2.46
C SER A 286 -27.49 17.00 3.64
N GLY A 287 -26.99 18.20 3.43
CA GLY A 287 -26.20 18.95 4.42
C GLY A 287 -24.72 18.56 4.53
N VAL A 288 -24.24 17.59 3.76
CA VAL A 288 -22.82 17.21 3.70
C VAL A 288 -22.19 17.78 2.43
N SER A 289 -21.09 18.52 2.56
CA SER A 289 -20.35 19.01 1.39
C SER A 289 -19.76 17.87 0.56
N ALA A 290 -19.65 18.06 -0.77
CA ALA A 290 -19.07 17.07 -1.67
C ALA A 290 -17.66 16.63 -1.24
N ALA A 291 -16.81 17.57 -0.84
CA ALA A 291 -15.47 17.31 -0.37
C ALA A 291 -15.43 16.45 0.90
N ASN A 292 -16.28 16.75 1.91
CA ASN A 292 -16.35 15.95 3.13
C ASN A 292 -16.88 14.55 2.86
N TYR A 293 -17.84 14.43 1.94
CA TYR A 293 -18.37 13.14 1.55
C TYR A 293 -17.33 12.30 0.78
N ALA A 294 -16.65 12.91 -0.19
CA ALA A 294 -15.56 12.24 -0.94
C ALA A 294 -14.45 11.76 -0.01
N ARG A 295 -14.06 12.59 0.99
CA ARG A 295 -13.11 12.20 2.03
C ARG A 295 -13.61 10.98 2.81
N ALA A 296 -14.86 10.98 3.24
CA ALA A 296 -15.44 9.87 3.98
C ALA A 296 -15.50 8.58 3.13
N CYS A 297 -15.82 8.69 1.84
CA CYS A 297 -15.76 7.56 0.89
C CYS A 297 -14.34 7.02 0.72
N ALA A 298 -13.34 7.90 0.61
CA ALA A 298 -11.93 7.51 0.52
C ALA A 298 -11.46 6.77 1.77
N GLU A 299 -11.76 7.29 2.97
CA GLU A 299 -11.38 6.65 4.24
C GLU A 299 -12.07 5.28 4.41
N GLU A 300 -13.36 5.16 4.05
CA GLU A 300 -14.07 3.89 4.14
C GLU A 300 -13.57 2.86 3.10
N ALA A 301 -13.18 3.32 1.91
CA ALA A 301 -12.52 2.46 0.94
C ALA A 301 -11.15 1.97 1.45
N LEU A 302 -10.36 2.84 2.08
CA LEU A 302 -9.11 2.46 2.74
C LEU A 302 -9.33 1.49 3.90
N ARG A 303 -10.45 1.57 4.60
CA ARG A 303 -10.82 0.60 5.63
C ARG A 303 -11.10 -0.77 5.00
N LEU A 304 -11.97 -0.81 3.99
CA LEU A 304 -12.37 -2.07 3.36
C LEU A 304 -11.28 -2.68 2.49
N PHE A 305 -10.54 -1.88 1.76
CA PHE A 305 -9.50 -2.34 0.82
C PHE A 305 -8.19 -1.59 1.06
N PRO A 306 -7.55 -1.78 2.24
CA PRO A 306 -6.27 -1.11 2.51
C PRO A 306 -5.22 -1.59 1.51
N PRO A 307 -4.57 -0.70 0.74
CA PRO A 307 -3.51 -1.11 -0.18
C PRO A 307 -2.41 -1.89 0.54
N ALA A 308 -1.94 -1.40 1.69
CA ALA A 308 -1.03 -2.13 2.57
C ALA A 308 -1.83 -3.09 3.48
N TRP A 309 -2.26 -4.22 2.92
CA TRP A 309 -3.11 -5.20 3.60
C TRP A 309 -2.39 -6.00 4.69
N VAL A 310 -1.05 -6.01 4.67
CA VAL A 310 -0.17 -6.68 5.63
C VAL A 310 1.04 -5.79 5.91
N ILE A 311 1.49 -5.79 7.16
CA ILE A 311 2.70 -5.12 7.62
C ILE A 311 3.55 -6.14 8.37
N SER A 312 4.84 -6.22 8.05
CA SER A 312 5.76 -7.11 8.75
C SER A 312 6.85 -6.32 9.48
N ARG A 313 7.32 -6.90 10.58
CA ARG A 313 8.44 -6.42 11.37
C ARG A 313 9.34 -7.57 11.80
N ASN A 314 10.62 -7.29 11.90
CA ASN A 314 11.58 -8.13 12.59
C ASN A 314 11.71 -7.64 14.03
N ALA A 315 11.53 -8.51 15.01
CA ALA A 315 11.79 -8.19 16.41
C ALA A 315 13.31 -8.11 16.63
N VAL A 316 13.84 -6.89 16.78
CA VAL A 316 15.28 -6.66 17.03
C VAL A 316 15.66 -7.17 18.44
N LEU A 317 14.76 -6.96 19.39
CA LEU A 317 14.87 -7.41 20.76
C LEU A 317 13.71 -8.36 21.08
N ALA A 318 13.91 -9.22 22.06
CA ALA A 318 12.81 -10.03 22.62
C ALA A 318 11.74 -9.11 23.22
N ASP A 319 10.48 -9.48 23.07
CA ASP A 319 9.32 -8.74 23.56
C ASP A 319 8.28 -9.70 24.15
N GLU A 320 7.30 -9.16 24.86
CA GLU A 320 6.12 -9.87 25.31
C GLU A 320 4.87 -9.16 24.77
N ILE A 321 4.06 -9.89 24.02
CA ILE A 321 2.81 -9.38 23.43
C ILE A 321 1.65 -10.19 23.98
N GLU A 322 0.75 -9.52 24.71
CA GLU A 322 -0.44 -10.16 25.33
C GLU A 322 -0.09 -11.42 26.12
N GLY A 323 1.00 -11.39 26.91
CA GLY A 323 1.48 -12.50 27.73
C GLY A 323 2.23 -13.60 26.95
N ILE A 324 2.52 -13.36 25.67
CA ILE A 324 3.23 -14.32 24.79
C ILE A 324 4.64 -13.78 24.49
N GLU A 325 5.64 -14.61 24.77
CA GLU A 325 7.04 -14.29 24.48
C GLU A 325 7.31 -14.32 22.97
N ILE A 326 7.82 -13.21 22.44
CA ILE A 326 8.30 -13.05 21.08
C ILE A 326 9.82 -12.97 21.09
N PRO A 327 10.54 -13.97 20.61
CA PRO A 327 11.99 -13.98 20.66
C PRO A 327 12.61 -12.96 19.71
N ALA A 328 13.81 -12.48 20.04
CA ALA A 328 14.60 -11.67 19.12
C ALA A 328 14.81 -12.41 17.78
N GLY A 329 14.77 -11.67 16.66
CA GLY A 329 14.84 -12.21 15.31
C GLY A 329 13.50 -12.79 14.80
N ALA A 330 12.43 -12.73 15.57
CA ALA A 330 11.12 -13.20 15.13
C ALA A 330 10.54 -12.29 14.04
N LEU A 331 9.88 -12.90 13.07
CA LEU A 331 9.02 -12.19 12.10
C LEU A 331 7.63 -11.99 12.72
N VAL A 332 7.23 -10.76 12.90
CA VAL A 332 5.91 -10.38 13.37
C VAL A 332 5.11 -9.78 12.22
N ILE A 333 3.94 -10.33 11.98
CA ILE A 333 3.02 -9.91 10.91
C ILE A 333 1.76 -9.35 11.55
N THR A 334 1.32 -8.18 11.10
CA THR A 334 0.00 -7.62 11.40
C THR A 334 -0.71 -7.28 10.11
N SER A 335 -2.05 -7.32 10.13
CA SER A 335 -2.85 -7.09 8.94
C SER A 335 -3.88 -5.99 9.15
N PRO A 336 -3.68 -4.81 8.55
CA PRO A 336 -4.73 -3.80 8.46
C PRO A 336 -6.02 -4.35 7.90
N PHE A 337 -5.97 -5.23 6.90
CA PHE A 337 -7.16 -5.86 6.33
C PHE A 337 -8.01 -6.62 7.36
N LEU A 338 -7.39 -7.34 8.30
CA LEU A 338 -8.09 -8.03 9.38
C LEU A 338 -8.61 -7.05 10.43
N LEU A 339 -7.78 -6.12 10.88
CA LEU A 339 -8.16 -5.14 11.91
C LEU A 339 -9.30 -4.24 11.46
N HIS A 340 -9.31 -3.86 10.18
CA HIS A 340 -10.35 -3.03 9.60
C HIS A 340 -11.67 -3.76 9.38
N ARG A 341 -11.70 -5.09 9.50
CA ARG A 341 -12.88 -5.94 9.39
C ARG A 341 -13.24 -6.66 10.68
N ASP A 342 -12.59 -6.31 11.76
CA ASP A 342 -12.87 -6.92 13.06
C ASP A 342 -14.13 -6.30 13.68
N SER A 343 -15.15 -7.13 13.93
CA SER A 343 -16.43 -6.71 14.50
C SER A 343 -16.32 -6.11 15.91
N ARG A 344 -15.21 -6.37 16.61
CA ARG A 344 -14.91 -5.73 17.91
C ARG A 344 -14.73 -4.22 17.79
N TYR A 345 -14.29 -3.75 16.63
CA TYR A 345 -14.04 -2.32 16.37
C TYR A 345 -15.04 -1.71 15.37
N TRP A 346 -15.55 -2.52 14.42
CA TRP A 346 -16.37 -2.08 13.31
C TRP A 346 -17.69 -2.84 13.24
N PRO A 347 -18.81 -2.25 13.72
CA PRO A 347 -20.15 -2.84 13.48
C PRO A 347 -20.39 -3.01 11.99
N ASP A 348 -20.99 -4.14 11.58
CA ASP A 348 -21.20 -4.49 10.16
C ASP A 348 -19.93 -4.29 9.31
N PRO A 349 -18.81 -5.00 9.62
CA PRO A 349 -17.48 -4.65 9.14
C PRO A 349 -17.31 -4.71 7.62
N ASP A 350 -18.11 -5.48 6.90
CA ASP A 350 -18.04 -5.61 5.45
C ASP A 350 -18.95 -4.64 4.68
N ARG A 351 -19.79 -3.90 5.41
CA ARG A 351 -20.68 -2.89 4.81
C ARG A 351 -19.88 -1.64 4.47
N PHE A 352 -20.06 -1.13 3.24
CA PHE A 352 -19.55 0.17 2.84
C PHE A 352 -20.42 1.28 3.43
N ASP A 353 -19.89 2.00 4.39
CA ASP A 353 -20.60 3.07 5.08
C ASP A 353 -19.70 4.30 5.34
N PRO A 354 -19.63 5.24 4.40
CA PRO A 354 -18.88 6.48 4.57
C PRO A 354 -19.27 7.29 5.82
N GLY A 355 -20.50 7.12 6.33
CA GLY A 355 -20.95 7.77 7.55
C GLY A 355 -20.10 7.50 8.78
N ARG A 356 -19.36 6.39 8.81
CA ARG A 356 -18.38 6.07 9.88
C ARG A 356 -17.28 7.13 10.02
N PHE A 357 -16.97 7.83 8.94
CA PHE A 357 -15.93 8.86 8.88
C PHE A 357 -16.48 10.29 8.80
N ALA A 358 -17.79 10.47 9.02
CA ALA A 358 -18.39 11.80 9.13
C ALA A 358 -17.86 12.53 10.36
N ASP A 359 -17.78 11.81 11.49
CA ASP A 359 -17.28 12.28 12.77
C ASP A 359 -15.91 11.69 13.14
N ARG A 360 -15.40 12.10 14.29
CA ARG A 360 -14.17 11.55 14.83
C ARG A 360 -14.40 10.12 15.31
N LEU A 361 -13.63 9.17 14.79
CA LEU A 361 -13.65 7.77 15.20
C LEU A 361 -13.46 7.63 16.73
N ALA A 362 -14.14 6.64 17.33
CA ALA A 362 -13.90 6.24 18.72
C ALA A 362 -12.44 5.79 18.94
N ALA A 363 -11.98 5.80 20.18
CA ALA A 363 -10.58 5.47 20.50
C ALA A 363 -10.16 4.07 20.01
N ALA A 364 -11.03 3.07 20.21
CA ALA A 364 -10.79 1.69 19.76
C ALA A 364 -10.71 1.58 18.22
N GLN A 365 -11.60 2.29 17.52
CA GLN A 365 -11.58 2.33 16.05
C GLN A 365 -10.31 3.01 15.53
N ARG A 366 -9.87 4.14 16.14
CA ARG A 366 -8.61 4.81 15.77
C ARG A 366 -7.40 3.91 15.96
N ALA A 367 -7.38 3.11 17.02
CA ALA A 367 -6.29 2.17 17.28
C ALA A 367 -6.25 1.03 16.25
N ALA A 368 -7.43 0.61 15.76
CA ALA A 368 -7.57 -0.44 14.74
C ALA A 368 -7.46 0.07 13.31
N TYR A 369 -7.60 1.39 13.06
CA TYR A 369 -7.58 1.98 11.72
C TYR A 369 -6.18 2.38 11.29
N LEU A 370 -5.51 1.54 10.50
CA LEU A 370 -4.10 1.63 10.17
C LEU A 370 -3.80 1.58 8.66
N PRO A 371 -4.55 2.29 7.79
CA PRO A 371 -4.33 2.20 6.34
C PRO A 371 -2.98 2.74 5.90
N PHE A 372 -2.35 3.59 6.71
CA PHE A 372 -1.04 4.19 6.51
C PHE A 372 0.03 3.66 7.47
N GLY A 373 -0.27 2.57 8.20
CA GLY A 373 0.56 2.10 9.31
C GLY A 373 0.49 3.02 10.53
N ALA A 374 1.47 2.88 11.43
CA ALA A 374 1.57 3.68 12.65
C ALA A 374 3.02 3.86 13.11
N GLY A 375 3.21 4.73 14.12
CA GLY A 375 4.48 4.96 14.78
C GLY A 375 5.51 5.71 13.91
N PRO A 376 6.80 5.58 14.21
CA PRO A 376 7.85 6.30 13.50
C PRO A 376 7.87 6.02 11.99
N ARG A 377 7.46 4.81 11.59
CA ARG A 377 7.40 4.36 10.19
C ARG A 377 6.05 4.64 9.52
N LEU A 378 5.22 5.52 10.10
CA LEU A 378 3.99 6.01 9.47
C LEU A 378 4.28 6.53 8.07
N CYS A 379 3.37 6.27 7.12
CA CYS A 379 3.48 6.72 5.74
C CYS A 379 3.76 8.22 5.67
N ILE A 380 4.82 8.58 4.95
CA ILE A 380 5.22 9.98 4.79
C ILE A 380 4.23 10.75 3.90
N GLY A 381 3.67 10.09 2.89
CA GLY A 381 2.71 10.65 1.94
C GLY A 381 1.25 10.54 2.38
N ARG A 382 0.96 10.27 3.68
CA ARG A 382 -0.41 10.08 4.17
C ARG A 382 -1.34 11.23 3.82
N ASP A 383 -0.94 12.46 4.11
CA ASP A 383 -1.79 13.63 3.90
C ASP A 383 -1.88 14.00 2.43
N PHE A 384 -0.81 13.77 1.67
CA PHE A 384 -0.80 13.85 0.21
C PHE A 384 -1.82 12.88 -0.42
N ALA A 385 -1.75 11.60 -0.08
CA ALA A 385 -2.64 10.58 -0.64
C ALA A 385 -4.11 10.83 -0.27
N ARG A 386 -4.40 11.25 0.97
CA ARG A 386 -5.76 11.62 1.39
C ARG A 386 -6.31 12.79 0.58
N TRP A 387 -5.47 13.80 0.37
CA TRP A 387 -5.85 14.97 -0.42
C TRP A 387 -6.13 14.60 -1.87
N GLU A 388 -5.23 13.84 -2.50
CA GLU A 388 -5.37 13.33 -3.85
C GLU A 388 -6.65 12.52 -4.02
N MET A 389 -6.85 11.48 -3.20
CA MET A 389 -8.02 10.61 -3.27
C MET A 389 -9.33 11.40 -3.09
N THR A 390 -9.36 12.33 -2.13
CA THR A 390 -10.55 13.14 -1.86
C THR A 390 -10.95 13.96 -3.08
N GLN A 391 -10.00 14.68 -3.69
CA GLN A 391 -10.25 15.52 -4.84
C GLN A 391 -10.63 14.73 -6.09
N VAL A 392 -9.95 13.62 -6.35
CA VAL A 392 -10.26 12.74 -7.48
C VAL A 392 -11.68 12.19 -7.36
N ILE A 393 -12.03 11.64 -6.19
CA ILE A 393 -13.35 11.06 -5.96
C ILE A 393 -14.44 12.16 -6.06
N GLU A 394 -14.22 13.33 -5.47
CA GLU A 394 -15.16 14.47 -5.54
C GLU A 394 -15.45 14.87 -6.99
N GLN A 395 -14.40 15.10 -7.79
CA GLN A 395 -14.54 15.54 -9.18
C GLN A 395 -15.17 14.47 -10.07
N LEU A 396 -14.78 13.20 -9.90
CA LEU A 396 -15.33 12.11 -10.70
C LEU A 396 -16.79 11.82 -10.35
N LEU A 397 -17.22 11.95 -9.10
CA LEU A 397 -18.61 11.84 -8.69
C LEU A 397 -19.46 12.99 -9.21
N ALA A 398 -18.89 14.19 -9.30
CA ALA A 398 -19.58 15.33 -9.88
C ALA A 398 -19.80 15.19 -11.39
N ALA A 399 -18.85 14.53 -12.09
CA ALA A 399 -18.85 14.42 -13.53
C ALA A 399 -19.64 13.23 -14.10
N PHE A 400 -19.65 12.09 -13.35
CA PHE A 400 -20.17 10.83 -13.88
C PHE A 400 -21.05 10.08 -12.89
N GLU A 401 -22.00 9.34 -13.45
CA GLU A 401 -22.69 8.21 -12.81
C GLU A 401 -21.96 6.92 -13.16
N TRP A 402 -21.85 6.02 -12.19
CA TRP A 402 -21.07 4.80 -12.26
C TRP A 402 -21.96 3.57 -12.14
N SER A 403 -21.73 2.58 -12.95
CA SER A 403 -22.39 1.27 -12.85
C SER A 403 -21.38 0.14 -12.89
N VAL A 404 -21.66 -0.90 -12.12
CA VAL A 404 -20.78 -2.07 -12.02
C VAL A 404 -20.89 -2.92 -13.28
N VAL A 405 -19.76 -3.22 -13.90
CA VAL A 405 -19.64 -4.23 -14.96
C VAL A 405 -19.20 -5.56 -14.37
N THR A 406 -18.24 -5.53 -13.43
CA THR A 406 -17.78 -6.71 -12.71
C THR A 406 -18.36 -6.71 -11.29
N PRO A 407 -19.40 -7.55 -11.00
CA PRO A 407 -20.13 -7.47 -9.72
C PRO A 407 -19.26 -7.71 -8.49
N GLN A 408 -18.29 -8.61 -8.56
CA GLN A 408 -17.43 -8.94 -7.44
C GLN A 408 -16.04 -9.35 -7.94
N PRO A 409 -15.14 -8.39 -8.21
CA PRO A 409 -13.79 -8.71 -8.67
C PRO A 409 -13.03 -9.43 -7.54
N PRO A 410 -12.36 -10.56 -7.85
CA PRO A 410 -11.49 -11.20 -6.88
C PRO A 410 -10.37 -10.25 -6.46
N MET A 411 -9.98 -10.32 -5.18
CA MET A 411 -8.87 -9.54 -4.65
C MET A 411 -7.53 -10.21 -4.99
N LEU A 412 -6.57 -9.41 -5.45
CA LEU A 412 -5.18 -9.81 -5.64
C LEU A 412 -4.32 -9.19 -4.52
N PRO A 413 -4.05 -9.91 -3.43
CA PRO A 413 -3.16 -9.45 -2.37
C PRO A 413 -1.69 -9.58 -2.83
N SER A 414 -1.24 -8.61 -3.61
CA SER A 414 0.14 -8.45 -4.09
C SER A 414 0.95 -7.58 -3.12
N VAL A 415 1.82 -6.69 -3.60
CA VAL A 415 2.41 -5.62 -2.77
C VAL A 415 1.29 -4.71 -2.26
N THR A 416 0.35 -4.39 -3.14
CA THR A 416 -0.91 -3.72 -2.80
C THR A 416 -2.10 -4.66 -3.04
N LEU A 417 -3.23 -4.34 -2.43
CA LEU A 417 -4.48 -5.08 -2.58
C LEU A 417 -5.24 -4.56 -3.81
N ARG A 418 -5.16 -5.27 -4.93
CA ARG A 418 -5.76 -4.87 -6.20
C ARG A 418 -6.86 -5.83 -6.66
N PRO A 419 -7.72 -5.45 -7.62
CA PRO A 419 -8.59 -6.40 -8.32
C PRO A 419 -7.79 -7.33 -9.25
N VAL A 420 -8.23 -8.56 -9.41
CA VAL A 420 -7.64 -9.50 -10.39
C VAL A 420 -8.13 -9.15 -11.79
N GLY A 421 -7.21 -8.91 -12.70
CA GLY A 421 -7.53 -8.69 -14.11
C GLY A 421 -8.06 -7.30 -14.47
N GLY A 422 -7.87 -6.33 -13.58
CA GLY A 422 -8.38 -4.97 -13.74
C GLY A 422 -9.79 -4.78 -13.21
N LEU A 423 -10.28 -3.56 -13.23
CA LEU A 423 -11.62 -3.20 -12.80
C LEU A 423 -12.33 -2.37 -13.87
N GLN A 424 -13.40 -2.92 -14.42
CA GLN A 424 -14.23 -2.24 -15.41
C GLN A 424 -15.51 -1.72 -14.80
N LEU A 425 -15.82 -0.44 -15.06
CA LEU A 425 -17.08 0.21 -14.72
C LEU A 425 -17.67 0.84 -15.96
N ALA A 426 -18.99 0.90 -16.03
CA ALA A 426 -19.69 1.69 -17.02
C ALA A 426 -19.91 3.10 -16.48
N ILE A 427 -19.77 4.12 -17.35
CA ILE A 427 -19.91 5.53 -16.99
C ILE A 427 -20.96 6.23 -17.86
N SER A 428 -21.67 7.14 -17.25
CA SER A 428 -22.57 8.09 -17.96
C SER A 428 -22.30 9.48 -17.40
N ARG A 429 -22.21 10.49 -18.29
CA ARG A 429 -22.01 11.87 -17.87
C ARG A 429 -23.25 12.38 -17.13
N ARG A 430 -23.05 13.11 -16.01
CA ARG A 430 -24.10 13.81 -15.29
C ARG A 430 -24.57 15.06 -16.03
#